data_d9222c74acc866d62ecb61aae50aef21
#
_entry.id   d9222c74acc866d62ecb61aae50aef21
#
_cell.length_a   1.000
_cell.length_b   1.000
_cell.length_c   1.000
_cell.angle_alpha   90.00
_cell.angle_beta   90.00
_cell.angle_gamma   90.00
#
_symmetry.space_group_name_H-M   'P 1'
#
loop_
_entity.id
_entity.type
_entity.pdbx_description
1 polymer ?
#
loop_
_entity_poly.entity_id
_entity_poly.type
_entity_poly.pdbx_seq_one_letter_code
_entity_poly.pdbx_strand_id
1 'polypeptide(L)'
;MPEVRFLPPAARYLKKLKDNKLKRLYQEAIDRIREDHTVGEAKQGDLSGIYCYDIFYNKTNYELAYRVEYVNDKMIVVIMAGTRENFYEELKRYMKG
;
A
#
# COMPACT_ATOMS: atom_id res chain seq x y z
N MET A 1 7.47 10.75 13.15
CA MET A 1 6.81 10.01 12.03
C MET A 1 7.16 8.54 12.10
N PRO A 2 6.18 7.65 11.90
CA PRO A 2 6.46 6.22 11.86
C PRO A 2 7.41 5.87 10.73
N GLU A 3 8.20 4.84 10.96
CA GLU A 3 9.05 4.27 9.93
C GLU A 3 8.19 3.56 8.88
N VAL A 4 8.68 3.52 7.65
CA VAL A 4 8.00 2.81 6.56
C VAL A 4 8.92 1.75 6.00
N ARG A 5 8.40 0.53 5.84
CA ARG A 5 9.11 -0.56 5.17
C ARG A 5 8.31 -1.00 3.96
N PHE A 6 9.01 -1.46 2.94
CA PHE A 6 8.40 -1.94 1.71
C PHE A 6 8.71 -3.42 1.54
N LEU A 7 7.66 -4.24 1.40
CA LEU A 7 7.86 -5.64 1.05
C LEU A 7 8.18 -5.74 -0.45
N PRO A 8 8.77 -6.86 -0.89
CA PRO A 8 9.22 -6.97 -2.28
C PRO A 8 8.23 -6.62 -3.36
N PRO A 9 6.95 -7.03 -3.29
CA PRO A 9 6.01 -6.65 -4.36
C PRO A 9 5.85 -5.15 -4.51
N ALA A 10 5.73 -4.42 -3.38
CA ALA A 10 5.59 -2.97 -3.41
C ALA A 10 6.88 -2.31 -3.89
N ALA A 11 8.01 -2.77 -3.36
CA ALA A 11 9.30 -2.20 -3.72
C ALA A 11 9.56 -2.34 -5.23
N ARG A 12 9.30 -3.53 -5.78
CA ARG A 12 9.50 -3.78 -7.21
C ARG A 12 8.61 -2.89 -8.07
N TYR A 13 7.34 -2.79 -7.71
CA TYR A 13 6.40 -2.00 -8.47
C TYR A 13 6.80 -0.53 -8.50
N LEU A 14 7.09 0.04 -7.32
CA LEU A 14 7.44 1.44 -7.21
C LEU A 14 8.77 1.76 -7.91
N LYS A 15 9.73 0.85 -7.84
CA LYS A 15 11.01 1.02 -8.50
C LYS A 15 10.88 1.07 -10.01
N LYS A 16 9.97 0.27 -10.59
CA LYS A 16 9.75 0.22 -12.04
C LYS A 16 8.85 1.32 -12.56
N LEU A 17 8.19 2.03 -11.67
CA LEU A 17 7.25 3.06 -12.06
C LEU A 17 7.99 4.22 -12.72
N LYS A 18 7.57 4.59 -13.93
CA LYS A 18 8.25 5.65 -14.70
C LYS A 18 7.49 6.97 -14.72
N ASP A 19 6.20 6.93 -14.47
CA ASP A 19 5.37 8.13 -14.43
C ASP A 19 5.68 8.92 -13.15
N ASN A 20 6.35 10.05 -13.31
CA ASN A 20 6.79 10.86 -12.17
C ASN A 20 5.63 11.41 -11.34
N LYS A 21 4.51 11.73 -12.00
CA LYS A 21 3.35 12.23 -11.27
C LYS A 21 2.73 11.13 -10.43
N LEU A 22 2.63 9.93 -10.97
CA LEU A 22 2.10 8.79 -10.22
C LEU A 22 3.01 8.44 -9.05
N LYS A 23 4.33 8.50 -9.24
CA LYS A 23 5.28 8.32 -8.12
C LYS A 23 5.01 9.30 -7.00
N ARG A 24 4.75 10.57 -7.34
CA ARG A 24 4.46 11.60 -6.36
C ARG A 24 3.16 11.32 -5.62
N LEU A 25 2.15 10.83 -6.35
CA LEU A 25 0.87 10.49 -5.73
C LEU A 25 1.02 9.34 -4.74
N TYR A 26 1.83 8.34 -5.07
CA TYR A 26 2.13 7.26 -4.13
C TYR A 26 2.90 7.78 -2.91
N GLN A 27 3.85 8.69 -3.12
CA GLN A 27 4.59 9.28 -2.00
C GLN A 27 3.66 10.07 -1.08
N GLU A 28 2.75 10.85 -1.66
CA GLU A 28 1.77 11.59 -0.87
C GLU A 28 0.85 10.66 -0.10
N ALA A 29 0.44 9.54 -0.71
CA ALA A 29 -0.37 8.55 -0.04
C ALA A 29 0.37 7.98 1.17
N ILE A 30 1.64 7.63 0.99
CA ILE A 30 2.46 7.10 2.08
C ILE A 30 2.60 8.13 3.20
N ASP A 31 2.80 9.39 2.85
CA ASP A 31 2.91 10.46 3.85
C ASP A 31 1.63 10.59 4.66
N ARG A 32 0.47 10.51 4.02
CA ARG A 32 -0.81 10.56 4.73
C ARG A 32 -1.00 9.35 5.64
N ILE A 33 -0.62 8.18 5.17
CA ILE A 33 -0.72 6.96 5.96
C ILE A 33 0.19 7.04 7.19
N ARG A 34 1.36 7.63 7.05
CA ARG A 34 2.27 7.82 8.19
C ARG A 34 1.68 8.75 9.24
N GLU A 35 0.94 9.76 8.81
CA GLU A 35 0.29 10.68 9.75
C GLU A 35 -0.90 10.02 10.44
N ASP A 36 -1.69 9.25 9.67
CA ASP A 36 -2.89 8.59 10.18
C ASP A 36 -3.13 7.32 9.37
N HIS A 37 -2.79 6.18 9.92
CA HIS A 37 -2.91 4.92 9.19
C HIS A 37 -4.38 4.52 8.91
N THR A 38 -5.33 5.16 9.55
CA THR A 38 -6.75 4.83 9.33
C THR A 38 -7.35 5.50 8.09
N VAL A 39 -6.55 6.27 7.33
CA VAL A 39 -7.05 6.88 6.09
C VAL A 39 -7.35 5.84 5.02
N GLY A 40 -6.71 4.67 5.05
CA GLY A 40 -7.04 3.58 4.15
C GLY A 40 -8.25 2.80 4.64
N GLU A 41 -8.80 1.97 3.75
CA GLU A 41 -9.94 1.13 4.08
C GLU A 41 -9.46 -0.17 4.73
N ALA A 42 -9.94 -0.43 5.94
CA ALA A 42 -9.63 -1.69 6.64
C ALA A 42 -10.33 -2.85 5.95
N LYS A 43 -9.58 -3.90 5.63
CA LYS A 43 -10.15 -5.07 4.96
C LYS A 43 -10.61 -6.11 5.96
N GLN A 44 -11.47 -7.01 5.49
CA GLN A 44 -12.08 -8.06 6.32
C GLN A 44 -11.67 -9.43 5.80
N GLY A 45 -12.04 -10.47 6.57
CA GLY A 45 -11.83 -11.85 6.15
C GLY A 45 -10.35 -12.19 5.96
N ASP A 46 -10.02 -12.73 4.81
CA ASP A 46 -8.66 -13.18 4.50
C ASP A 46 -7.62 -12.07 4.56
N LEU A 47 -8.06 -10.82 4.44
CA LEU A 47 -7.18 -9.66 4.46
C LEU A 47 -7.31 -8.83 5.73
N SER A 48 -7.88 -9.43 6.77
CA SER A 48 -8.03 -8.77 8.06
C SER A 48 -6.68 -8.28 8.57
N GLY A 49 -6.64 -7.04 9.06
CA GLY A 49 -5.40 -6.42 9.51
C GLY A 49 -4.67 -5.62 8.44
N ILE A 50 -5.17 -5.68 7.20
CA ILE A 50 -4.59 -4.95 6.08
C ILE A 50 -5.51 -3.79 5.73
N TYR A 51 -4.92 -2.67 5.36
CA TYR A 51 -5.61 -1.50 4.85
C TYR A 51 -5.26 -1.31 3.39
N CYS A 52 -6.17 -0.78 2.60
CA CYS A 52 -5.92 -0.42 1.20
C CYS A 52 -6.27 1.03 0.98
N TYR A 53 -5.39 1.74 0.30
CA TYR A 53 -5.56 3.15 -0.03
C TYR A 53 -5.68 3.30 -1.53
N ASP A 54 -6.72 4.01 -1.99
CA ASP A 54 -6.99 4.20 -3.41
C ASP A 54 -6.36 5.48 -3.94
N ILE A 55 -5.78 5.39 -5.13
CA ILE A 55 -5.29 6.55 -5.85
C ILE A 55 -5.95 6.51 -7.22
N PHE A 56 -6.66 7.59 -7.56
CA PHE A 56 -7.25 7.71 -8.89
C PHE A 56 -6.42 8.68 -9.72
N TYR A 57 -5.89 8.20 -10.83
CA TYR A 57 -5.02 9.01 -11.66
C TYR A 57 -5.15 8.57 -13.10
N ASN A 58 -5.34 9.53 -14.00
CA ASN A 58 -5.40 9.27 -15.45
C ASN A 58 -6.41 8.17 -15.78
N LYS A 59 -7.62 8.30 -15.22
CA LYS A 59 -8.75 7.39 -15.43
C LYS A 59 -8.49 5.95 -14.97
N THR A 60 -7.49 5.76 -14.15
CA THR A 60 -7.11 4.45 -13.65
C THR A 60 -7.13 4.47 -12.13
N ASN A 61 -7.62 3.37 -11.54
CA ASN A 61 -7.57 3.19 -10.08
C ASN A 61 -6.32 2.42 -9.73
N TYR A 62 -5.55 2.97 -8.81
CA TYR A 62 -4.35 2.34 -8.26
C TYR A 62 -4.58 2.05 -6.79
N GLU A 63 -3.91 1.02 -6.28
CA GLU A 63 -4.07 0.58 -4.89
C GLU A 63 -2.72 0.55 -4.20
N LEU A 64 -2.77 0.75 -2.89
CA LEU A 64 -1.62 0.59 -2.01
C LEU A 64 -2.08 -0.19 -0.79
N ALA A 65 -1.56 -1.39 -0.59
CA ALA A 65 -1.91 -2.22 0.56
C ALA A 65 -0.83 -2.10 1.62
N TYR A 66 -1.25 -1.93 2.88
CA TYR A 66 -0.31 -1.78 3.98
C TYR A 66 -0.90 -2.34 5.27
N ARG A 67 -0.03 -2.58 6.23
CA ARG A 67 -0.44 -2.92 7.59
C ARG A 67 0.41 -2.12 8.58
N VAL A 68 -0.02 -2.11 9.82
CA VAL A 68 0.70 -1.41 10.88
C VAL A 68 1.27 -2.44 11.83
N GLU A 69 2.55 -2.32 12.16
CA GLU A 69 3.20 -3.16 13.16
C GLU A 69 3.70 -2.27 14.29
N TYR A 70 3.72 -2.85 15.48
CA TYR A 70 4.20 -2.15 16.69
C TYR A 70 5.35 -2.97 17.29
N VAL A 71 6.55 -2.70 16.80
CA VAL A 71 7.77 -3.31 17.32
C VAL A 71 8.62 -2.17 17.85
N ASN A 72 8.61 -1.99 19.15
CA ASN A 72 9.19 -0.83 19.85
C ASN A 72 8.38 0.43 19.57
N ASP A 73 8.12 0.70 18.30
CA ASP A 73 7.39 1.88 17.87
C ASP A 73 6.50 1.50 16.69
N LYS A 74 5.64 2.41 16.28
CA LYS A 74 4.72 2.19 15.16
C LYS A 74 5.50 2.15 13.85
N MET A 75 5.21 1.16 13.03
CA MET A 75 5.84 1.01 11.71
C MET A 75 4.78 0.71 10.67
N ILE A 76 4.84 1.40 9.53
CA ILE A 76 3.98 1.13 8.39
C ILE A 76 4.71 0.15 7.47
N VAL A 77 4.05 -0.96 7.15
CA VAL A 77 4.59 -1.95 6.22
C VAL A 77 3.77 -1.90 4.95
N VAL A 78 4.37 -1.39 3.88
CA VAL A 78 3.71 -1.33 2.57
C VAL A 78 3.93 -2.67 1.88
N ILE A 79 2.82 -3.39 1.65
CA ILE A 79 2.87 -4.77 1.19
C ILE A 79 2.91 -4.85 -0.33
N MET A 80 2.01 -4.13 -0.99
CA MET A 80 1.80 -4.25 -2.43
C MET A 80 1.26 -2.96 -2.99
N ALA A 81 1.60 -2.65 -4.23
CA ALA A 81 1.08 -1.49 -4.95
C ALA A 81 0.85 -1.91 -6.39
N GLY A 82 -0.12 -1.29 -7.06
CA GLY A 82 -0.41 -1.60 -8.45
C GLY A 82 -1.77 -1.09 -8.85
N THR A 83 -2.19 -1.42 -10.07
CA THR A 83 -3.54 -1.10 -10.53
C THR A 83 -4.55 -1.99 -9.83
N ARG A 84 -5.80 -1.53 -9.77
CA ARG A 84 -6.86 -2.30 -9.10
C ARG A 84 -7.13 -3.66 -9.74
N GLU A 85 -6.88 -3.79 -11.04
CA GLU A 85 -7.15 -5.04 -11.74
C GLU A 85 -6.36 -6.19 -11.11
N ASN A 86 -7.07 -7.21 -10.66
CA ASN A 86 -6.51 -8.39 -10.01
C ASN A 86 -5.72 -8.11 -8.73
N PHE A 87 -5.76 -6.89 -8.22
CA PHE A 87 -4.95 -6.48 -7.07
C PHE A 87 -5.24 -7.33 -5.83
N TYR A 88 -6.52 -7.47 -5.50
CA TYR A 88 -6.90 -8.20 -4.28
C TYR A 88 -6.60 -9.70 -4.37
N GLU A 89 -6.72 -10.27 -5.55
CA GLU A 89 -6.39 -11.68 -5.74
C GLU A 89 -4.90 -11.92 -5.58
N GLU A 90 -4.07 -11.03 -6.16
CA GLU A 90 -2.64 -11.12 -6.01
C GLU A 90 -2.21 -10.89 -4.57
N LEU A 91 -2.87 -9.94 -3.89
CA LEU A 91 -2.59 -9.67 -2.49
C LEU A 91 -2.89 -10.88 -1.62
N LYS A 92 -4.05 -11.52 -1.82
CA LYS A 92 -4.41 -12.72 -1.08
C LYS A 92 -3.41 -13.83 -1.32
N ARG A 93 -3.00 -14.01 -2.56
CA ARG A 93 -2.02 -15.04 -2.91
C ARG A 93 -0.69 -14.79 -2.22
N TYR A 94 -0.24 -13.56 -2.22
CA TYR A 94 1.01 -13.19 -1.57
C TYR A 94 0.95 -13.42 -0.06
N MET A 95 -0.17 -13.05 0.56
CA MET A 95 -0.34 -13.19 2.01
C MET A 95 -0.44 -14.64 2.48
N LYS A 96 -0.88 -15.52 1.61
CA LYS A 96 -0.94 -16.96 1.95
C LYS A 96 0.43 -17.58 2.02
N GLY A 97 1.37 -16.96 1.42
CA GLY A 97 2.68 -17.43 1.53
C GLY A 97 3.43 -17.84 0.47
#